data_034cb23a1ddef940d4bb48da3e5d1f7f
#
_entry.id   034cb23a1ddef940d4bb48da3e5d1f7f
#
_cell.length_a   1.000
_cell.length_b   1.000
_cell.length_c   1.000
_cell.angle_alpha   90.00
_cell.angle_beta   90.00
_cell.angle_gamma   90.00
#
_symmetry.space_group_name_H-M   'P 1'
#
loop_
_entity.id
_entity.type
_entity.pdbx_description
1 polymer ?
#
loop_
_entity_poly.entity_id
_entity_poly.type
_entity_poly.pdbx_seq_one_letter_code
_entity_poly.pdbx_strand_id
1 'polypeptide(L)'
;MVANTGDDAEVHGVHVAPDPDLVTYWLADEIDERGYGLRGDTWRVMDALEAAGRPAWFRLGDRDLAMCLIRTEELRAGRRMTEAHAAVVDALGVDARVLPMADEPVSTRVRHNGRTLAFQEYMIVERAAPPVEGVELDGIEAARPTADVLAALAAAELIVIGPSNPVISIGPILAVPGMREALAGAPAPVVAVSPFVGGRSIKGPSEHFCAWAQIQTSAAGIAAAYGDVIDAVVADEPAGDLPHLVTDTLMDDTAAMRQLARKILHFGSTLAR
;
A
#
# COMPACT_ATOMS: atom_id res chain seq x y z
N MET A 1 9.98 5.23 -0.69
CA MET A 1 8.51 5.10 -0.45
C MET A 1 8.32 4.23 0.78
N VAL A 2 7.26 4.47 1.58
CA VAL A 2 6.83 3.56 2.67
C VAL A 2 5.66 2.73 2.15
N ALA A 3 5.73 1.40 2.30
CA ALA A 3 4.72 0.46 1.84
C ALA A 3 4.10 -0.31 3.02
N ASN A 4 2.82 -0.64 2.89
CA ASN A 4 2.08 -1.46 3.83
C ASN A 4 2.58 -2.90 3.79
N THR A 5 2.78 -3.52 4.96
CA THR A 5 3.10 -4.94 5.12
C THR A 5 1.97 -5.72 5.83
N GLY A 6 0.81 -5.08 6.03
CA GLY A 6 -0.35 -5.70 6.67
C GLY A 6 -1.01 -6.79 5.83
N ASP A 7 -0.76 -6.81 4.55
CA ASP A 7 -1.28 -7.85 3.63
C ASP A 7 -0.27 -8.93 3.29
N ASP A 8 0.92 -8.89 3.90
CA ASP A 8 1.94 -9.92 3.73
C ASP A 8 1.40 -11.29 4.17
N ALA A 9 1.81 -12.31 3.46
CA ALA A 9 1.36 -13.67 3.70
C ALA A 9 2.45 -14.71 3.38
N GLU A 10 2.44 -15.83 4.08
CA GLU A 10 3.20 -16.99 3.65
C GLU A 10 2.33 -17.86 2.71
N VAL A 11 2.74 -17.97 1.47
CA VAL A 11 2.03 -18.71 0.43
C VAL A 11 3.02 -19.61 -0.32
N HIS A 12 2.68 -20.86 -0.54
CA HIS A 12 3.56 -21.85 -1.18
C HIS A 12 4.95 -21.97 -0.52
N GLY A 13 5.06 -21.64 0.78
CA GLY A 13 6.31 -21.69 1.54
C GLY A 13 7.26 -20.51 1.27
N VAL A 14 6.78 -19.43 0.65
CA VAL A 14 7.51 -18.18 0.45
C VAL A 14 6.76 -17.01 1.08
N HIS A 15 7.50 -15.99 1.49
CA HIS A 15 6.95 -14.73 1.99
C HIS A 15 6.56 -13.84 0.80
N VAL A 16 5.28 -13.56 0.68
CA VAL A 16 4.68 -12.68 -0.32
C VAL A 16 4.35 -11.34 0.34
N ALA A 17 4.82 -10.26 -0.25
CA ALA A 17 4.59 -8.90 0.25
C ALA A 17 3.96 -8.03 -0.86
N PRO A 18 2.64 -8.12 -1.05
CA PRO A 18 1.97 -7.57 -2.24
C PRO A 18 2.19 -6.08 -2.44
N ASP A 19 2.02 -5.25 -1.41
CA ASP A 19 2.14 -3.80 -1.54
C ASP A 19 3.59 -3.36 -1.78
N PRO A 20 4.61 -3.83 -1.03
CA PRO A 20 6.02 -3.56 -1.34
C PRO A 20 6.44 -4.00 -2.74
N ASP A 21 6.00 -5.19 -3.16
CA ASP A 21 6.31 -5.74 -4.49
C ASP A 21 5.66 -4.90 -5.60
N LEU A 22 4.39 -4.55 -5.45
CA LEU A 22 3.68 -3.73 -6.43
C LEU A 22 4.35 -2.37 -6.63
N VAL A 23 4.72 -1.71 -5.53
CA VAL A 23 5.47 -0.44 -5.57
C VAL A 23 6.79 -0.61 -6.30
N THR A 24 7.52 -1.68 -6.01
CA THR A 24 8.81 -1.98 -6.64
C THR A 24 8.65 -2.26 -8.14
N TYR A 25 7.64 -3.04 -8.54
CA TYR A 25 7.36 -3.34 -9.95
C TYR A 25 6.96 -2.10 -10.75
N TRP A 26 6.19 -1.17 -10.14
CA TRP A 26 5.89 0.12 -10.73
C TRP A 26 7.14 0.98 -10.92
N LEU A 27 8.04 1.03 -9.95
CA LEU A 27 9.27 1.81 -10.01
C LEU A 27 10.29 1.22 -11.01
N ALA A 28 10.26 -0.10 -11.19
CA ALA A 28 11.07 -0.81 -12.19
C ALA A 28 10.52 -0.68 -13.62
N ASP A 29 9.35 -0.10 -13.83
CA ASP A 29 8.60 -0.12 -15.11
C ASP A 29 8.33 -1.56 -15.62
N GLU A 30 8.21 -2.50 -14.69
CA GLU A 30 7.98 -3.94 -14.96
C GLU A 30 6.56 -4.40 -14.60
N ILE A 31 5.69 -3.50 -14.17
CA ILE A 31 4.31 -3.85 -13.80
C ILE A 31 3.53 -4.39 -15.00
N ASP A 32 2.72 -5.42 -14.79
CA ASP A 32 1.83 -5.99 -15.82
C ASP A 32 0.65 -5.05 -16.11
N GLU A 33 0.08 -5.15 -17.30
CA GLU A 33 -1.04 -4.32 -17.76
C GLU A 33 -2.29 -4.42 -16.85
N ARG A 34 -2.45 -5.52 -16.12
CA ARG A 34 -3.52 -5.70 -15.13
C ARG A 34 -3.34 -4.81 -13.89
N GLY A 35 -2.13 -4.24 -13.71
CA GLY A 35 -1.76 -3.42 -12.56
C GLY A 35 -1.29 -4.24 -11.35
N TYR A 36 -0.93 -5.51 -11.51
CA TYR A 36 -0.33 -6.38 -10.51
C TYR A 36 0.51 -7.48 -11.17
N GLY A 37 1.55 -7.95 -10.45
CA GLY A 37 2.54 -8.89 -10.96
C GLY A 37 3.46 -8.28 -12.01
N LEU A 38 4.40 -9.08 -12.53
CA LEU A 38 5.42 -8.65 -13.48
C LEU A 38 4.95 -8.83 -14.93
N ARG A 39 5.34 -7.89 -15.79
CA ARG A 39 5.02 -7.91 -17.22
C ARG A 39 5.61 -9.15 -17.90
N GLY A 40 4.79 -9.84 -18.69
CA GLY A 40 5.21 -11.02 -19.45
C GLY A 40 5.57 -12.24 -18.59
N ASP A 41 5.08 -12.28 -17.35
CA ASP A 41 5.29 -13.41 -16.45
C ASP A 41 4.52 -14.66 -16.91
N THR A 42 4.94 -15.83 -16.46
CA THR A 42 4.35 -17.13 -16.80
C THR A 42 3.82 -17.84 -15.52
N TRP A 43 3.04 -18.91 -15.72
CA TRP A 43 2.35 -19.60 -14.63
C TRP A 43 2.76 -21.06 -14.48
N ARG A 44 3.93 -21.44 -15.00
CA ARG A 44 4.37 -22.84 -15.10
C ARG A 44 4.45 -23.54 -13.74
N VAL A 45 4.91 -22.84 -12.72
CA VAL A 45 5.00 -23.39 -11.36
C VAL A 45 3.59 -23.60 -10.80
N MET A 46 2.69 -22.63 -10.93
CA MET A 46 1.31 -22.75 -10.45
C MET A 46 0.57 -23.87 -11.18
N ASP A 47 0.71 -23.96 -12.49
CA ASP A 47 0.10 -25.03 -13.29
C ASP A 47 0.63 -26.41 -12.89
N ALA A 48 1.92 -26.54 -12.59
CA ALA A 48 2.50 -27.78 -12.10
C ALA A 48 1.99 -28.15 -10.70
N LEU A 49 1.82 -27.17 -9.81
CA LEU A 49 1.22 -27.40 -8.47
C LEU A 49 -0.22 -27.88 -8.58
N GLU A 50 -1.02 -27.25 -9.42
CA GLU A 50 -2.42 -27.67 -9.68
C GLU A 50 -2.47 -29.09 -10.26
N ALA A 51 -1.62 -29.41 -11.23
CA ALA A 51 -1.54 -30.74 -11.82
C ALA A 51 -1.12 -31.81 -10.78
N ALA A 52 -0.34 -31.43 -9.77
CA ALA A 52 0.04 -32.28 -8.64
C ALA A 52 -1.04 -32.33 -7.52
N GLY A 53 -2.21 -31.72 -7.71
CA GLY A 53 -3.29 -31.67 -6.74
C GLY A 53 -3.01 -30.77 -5.52
N ARG A 54 -2.09 -29.80 -5.65
CA ARG A 54 -1.78 -28.85 -4.59
C ARG A 54 -2.65 -27.60 -4.73
N PRO A 55 -3.10 -26.97 -3.63
CA PRO A 55 -3.84 -25.72 -3.71
C PRO A 55 -3.02 -24.62 -4.39
N ALA A 56 -3.57 -23.98 -5.40
CA ALA A 56 -2.95 -22.85 -6.12
C ALA A 56 -3.93 -21.66 -6.24
N TRP A 57 -4.72 -21.44 -5.19
CA TRP A 57 -5.72 -20.36 -5.16
C TRP A 57 -5.05 -18.98 -5.19
N PHE A 58 -3.86 -18.85 -4.59
CA PHE A 58 -3.02 -17.66 -4.70
C PHE A 58 -2.01 -17.92 -5.83
N ARG A 59 -2.28 -17.35 -6.98
CA ARG A 59 -1.41 -17.56 -8.14
C ARG A 59 -0.31 -16.50 -8.18
N LEU A 60 0.94 -16.97 -8.14
CA LEU A 60 2.13 -16.16 -8.37
C LEU A 60 2.68 -16.47 -9.79
N GLY A 61 3.10 -15.43 -10.50
CA GLY A 61 3.89 -15.65 -11.71
C GLY A 61 5.26 -16.25 -11.39
N ASP A 62 5.93 -16.83 -12.35
CA ASP A 62 7.22 -17.51 -12.13
C ASP A 62 8.33 -16.51 -11.76
N ARG A 63 8.32 -15.30 -12.35
CA ARG A 63 9.23 -14.20 -12.01
C ARG A 63 8.88 -13.57 -10.66
N ASP A 64 7.60 -13.37 -10.39
CA ASP A 64 7.08 -12.88 -9.12
C ASP A 64 7.46 -13.83 -7.98
N LEU A 65 7.29 -15.15 -8.19
CA LEU A 65 7.76 -16.17 -7.26
C LEU A 65 9.27 -16.10 -7.00
N ALA A 66 10.07 -15.77 -8.01
CA ALA A 66 11.51 -15.60 -7.83
C ALA A 66 11.83 -14.42 -6.88
N MET A 67 11.10 -13.30 -6.97
CA MET A 67 11.24 -12.17 -6.02
C MET A 67 10.83 -12.59 -4.60
N CYS A 68 9.74 -13.34 -4.48
CA CYS A 68 9.32 -13.89 -3.18
C CYS A 68 10.37 -14.86 -2.59
N LEU A 69 11.05 -15.66 -3.44
CA LEU A 69 12.13 -16.55 -2.99
C LEU A 69 13.33 -15.77 -2.47
N ILE A 70 13.80 -14.74 -3.19
CA ILE A 70 14.90 -13.87 -2.74
C ILE A 70 14.59 -13.33 -1.34
N ARG A 71 13.43 -12.70 -1.16
CA ARG A 71 13.01 -12.17 0.14
C ARG A 71 12.95 -13.25 1.21
N THR A 72 12.40 -14.42 0.88
CA THR A 72 12.28 -15.53 1.82
C THR A 72 13.64 -16.05 2.26
N GLU A 73 14.63 -16.14 1.38
CA GLU A 73 15.99 -16.54 1.71
C GLU A 73 16.64 -15.57 2.70
N GLU A 74 16.51 -14.26 2.46
CA GLU A 74 17.02 -13.23 3.36
C GLU A 74 16.36 -13.29 4.74
N LEU A 75 15.04 -13.44 4.80
CA LEU A 75 14.32 -13.59 6.07
C LEU A 75 14.74 -14.84 6.83
N ARG A 76 14.94 -15.98 6.14
CA ARG A 76 15.43 -17.22 6.75
C ARG A 76 16.87 -17.11 7.21
N ALA A 77 17.67 -16.25 6.60
CA ALA A 77 19.02 -15.90 7.05
C ALA A 77 19.04 -14.96 8.28
N GLY A 78 17.86 -14.58 8.80
CA GLY A 78 17.71 -13.71 9.98
C GLY A 78 17.80 -12.22 9.66
N ARG A 79 17.70 -11.84 8.38
CA ARG A 79 17.62 -10.42 7.98
C ARG A 79 16.27 -9.84 8.36
N ARG A 80 16.24 -8.51 8.64
CA ARG A 80 15.01 -7.78 8.87
C ARG A 80 14.20 -7.65 7.56
N MET A 81 12.90 -7.41 7.66
CA MET A 81 12.02 -7.23 6.49
C MET A 81 12.53 -6.10 5.57
N THR A 82 13.03 -4.99 6.15
CA THR A 82 13.63 -3.89 5.40
C THR A 82 14.82 -4.33 4.55
N GLU A 83 15.71 -5.19 5.09
CA GLU A 83 16.87 -5.70 4.37
C GLU A 83 16.49 -6.74 3.33
N ALA A 84 15.55 -7.61 3.67
CA ALA A 84 15.04 -8.65 2.78
C ALA A 84 14.31 -8.05 1.56
N HIS A 85 13.53 -6.98 1.76
CA HIS A 85 12.88 -6.30 0.65
C HIS A 85 13.86 -5.47 -0.19
N ALA A 86 14.91 -4.88 0.43
CA ALA A 86 15.97 -4.20 -0.30
C ALA A 86 16.64 -5.12 -1.32
N ALA A 87 16.83 -6.41 -1.01
CA ALA A 87 17.38 -7.39 -1.96
C ALA A 87 16.46 -7.58 -3.19
N VAL A 88 15.14 -7.50 -3.02
CA VAL A 88 14.17 -7.53 -4.14
C VAL A 88 14.28 -6.26 -4.99
N VAL A 89 14.36 -5.10 -4.33
CA VAL A 89 14.55 -3.79 -5.00
C VAL A 89 15.82 -3.79 -5.85
N ASP A 90 16.93 -4.26 -5.29
CA ASP A 90 18.22 -4.37 -5.96
C ASP A 90 18.18 -5.36 -7.14
N ALA A 91 17.51 -6.52 -6.98
CA ALA A 91 17.35 -7.51 -8.04
C ALA A 91 16.59 -6.98 -9.26
N LEU A 92 15.71 -6.00 -9.07
CA LEU A 92 14.97 -5.34 -10.13
C LEU A 92 15.63 -4.05 -10.63
N GLY A 93 16.79 -3.67 -10.10
CA GLY A 93 17.56 -2.51 -10.52
C GLY A 93 16.87 -1.18 -10.24
N VAL A 94 16.11 -1.10 -9.16
CA VAL A 94 15.39 0.12 -8.77
C VAL A 94 16.27 0.99 -7.88
N ASP A 95 16.53 2.22 -8.30
CA ASP A 95 17.36 3.17 -7.52
C ASP A 95 16.62 3.75 -6.30
N ALA A 96 15.28 3.72 -6.30
CA ALA A 96 14.48 4.27 -5.23
C ALA A 96 14.36 3.29 -4.05
N ARG A 97 14.34 3.82 -2.83
CA ARG A 97 14.12 3.01 -1.62
C ARG A 97 12.63 2.71 -1.44
N VAL A 98 12.29 1.43 -1.36
CA VAL A 98 10.97 0.95 -0.93
C VAL A 98 11.12 0.36 0.46
N LEU A 99 10.48 0.98 1.44
CA LEU A 99 10.63 0.67 2.86
C LEU A 99 9.34 0.02 3.37
N PRO A 100 9.39 -1.17 3.95
CA PRO A 100 8.30 -1.70 4.74
C PRO A 100 7.92 -0.75 5.88
N MET A 101 6.64 -0.65 6.21
CA MET A 101 6.16 0.22 7.30
C MET A 101 6.77 -0.15 8.66
N ALA A 102 7.08 -1.43 8.87
CA ALA A 102 7.69 -2.01 10.05
C ALA A 102 8.51 -3.25 9.66
N ASP A 103 9.44 -3.67 10.51
CA ASP A 103 10.15 -4.96 10.37
C ASP A 103 9.40 -6.10 11.08
N GLU A 104 8.55 -5.79 12.05
CA GLU A 104 7.73 -6.75 12.77
C GLU A 104 6.56 -7.21 11.89
N PRO A 105 6.16 -8.47 11.97
CA PRO A 105 5.04 -9.00 11.20
C PRO A 105 3.72 -8.37 11.64
N VAL A 106 2.98 -7.86 10.68
CA VAL A 106 1.60 -7.39 10.85
C VAL A 106 0.73 -8.13 9.85
N SER A 107 -0.48 -8.55 10.26
CA SER A 107 -1.40 -9.24 9.37
C SER A 107 -2.81 -8.65 9.45
N THR A 108 -3.32 -8.19 8.32
CA THR A 108 -4.69 -7.74 8.19
C THR A 108 -5.64 -8.95 8.20
N ARG A 109 -6.63 -8.90 9.09
CA ARG A 109 -7.74 -9.85 9.15
C ARG A 109 -9.04 -9.15 8.80
N VAL A 110 -9.88 -9.81 8.03
CA VAL A 110 -11.19 -9.30 7.67
C VAL A 110 -12.28 -10.20 8.23
N ARG A 111 -13.21 -9.60 8.98
CA ARG A 111 -14.42 -10.30 9.41
C ARG A 111 -15.48 -10.14 8.33
N HIS A 112 -15.95 -11.30 7.83
CA HIS A 112 -16.89 -11.40 6.73
C HIS A 112 -17.82 -12.61 6.97
N ASN A 113 -19.13 -12.41 6.91
CA ASN A 113 -20.16 -13.44 7.15
C ASN A 113 -19.91 -14.24 8.45
N GLY A 114 -19.57 -13.54 9.55
CA GLY A 114 -19.29 -14.13 10.85
C GLY A 114 -17.99 -14.93 10.94
N ARG A 115 -17.14 -14.92 9.91
CA ARG A 115 -15.82 -15.58 9.87
C ARG A 115 -14.73 -14.53 9.85
N THR A 116 -13.60 -14.80 10.52
CA THR A 116 -12.37 -14.01 10.41
C THR A 116 -11.44 -14.70 9.41
N LEU A 117 -11.12 -14.00 8.34
CA LEU A 117 -10.33 -14.49 7.22
C LEU A 117 -8.98 -13.77 7.16
N ALA A 118 -7.96 -14.45 6.64
CA ALA A 118 -6.75 -13.77 6.21
C ALA A 118 -7.08 -12.81 5.05
N PHE A 119 -6.39 -11.67 4.98
CA PHE A 119 -6.70 -10.65 3.98
C PHE A 119 -6.71 -11.20 2.55
N GLN A 120 -5.68 -11.96 2.17
CA GLN A 120 -5.58 -12.52 0.82
C GLN A 120 -6.67 -13.57 0.54
N GLU A 121 -7.11 -14.32 1.55
CA GLU A 121 -8.24 -15.25 1.42
C GLU A 121 -9.53 -14.47 1.13
N TYR A 122 -9.79 -13.39 1.88
CA TYR A 122 -10.93 -12.52 1.65
C TYR A 122 -10.88 -11.88 0.25
N MET A 123 -9.72 -11.35 -0.15
CA MET A 123 -9.58 -10.67 -1.44
C MET A 123 -9.76 -11.61 -2.64
N ILE A 124 -9.17 -12.80 -2.58
CA ILE A 124 -9.09 -13.72 -3.73
C ILE A 124 -10.22 -14.74 -3.71
N VAL A 125 -10.41 -15.46 -2.59
CA VAL A 125 -11.39 -16.55 -2.51
C VAL A 125 -12.81 -16.00 -2.37
N GLU A 126 -13.01 -15.05 -1.45
CA GLU A 126 -14.32 -14.40 -1.27
C GLU A 126 -14.52 -13.21 -2.25
N ARG A 127 -13.53 -12.93 -3.12
CA ARG A 127 -13.56 -11.87 -4.15
C ARG A 127 -13.87 -10.49 -3.58
N ALA A 128 -13.39 -10.24 -2.38
CA ALA A 128 -13.64 -8.99 -1.64
C ALA A 128 -15.13 -8.63 -1.54
N ALA A 129 -16.01 -9.63 -1.47
CA ALA A 129 -17.46 -9.42 -1.45
C ALA A 129 -17.91 -8.78 -0.13
N PRO A 130 -18.96 -7.91 -0.15
CA PRO A 130 -19.55 -7.39 1.07
C PRO A 130 -20.36 -8.49 1.81
N PRO A 131 -20.64 -8.31 3.12
CA PRO A 131 -20.25 -7.18 3.95
C PRO A 131 -18.84 -7.32 4.53
N VAL A 132 -18.17 -6.17 4.79
CA VAL A 132 -17.06 -6.10 5.73
C VAL A 132 -17.66 -5.84 7.11
N GLU A 133 -17.43 -6.74 8.06
CA GLU A 133 -17.96 -6.67 9.42
C GLU A 133 -16.89 -6.23 10.43
N GLY A 134 -15.60 -6.29 10.04
CA GLY A 134 -14.47 -5.89 10.87
C GLY A 134 -13.16 -5.97 10.10
N VAL A 135 -12.21 -5.13 10.51
CA VAL A 135 -10.81 -5.20 10.09
C VAL A 135 -9.96 -5.16 11.36
N GLU A 136 -9.07 -6.12 11.48
CA GLU A 136 -8.15 -6.25 12.61
C GLU A 136 -6.73 -6.33 12.07
N LEU A 137 -5.77 -5.79 12.81
CA LEU A 137 -4.35 -5.79 12.46
C LEU A 137 -3.58 -6.60 13.50
N ASP A 138 -3.45 -7.89 13.27
CA ASP A 138 -2.70 -8.78 14.17
C ASP A 138 -1.22 -8.36 14.21
N GLY A 139 -0.66 -8.23 15.41
CA GLY A 139 0.74 -7.88 15.62
C GLY A 139 1.06 -6.37 15.59
N ILE A 140 0.09 -5.52 15.26
CA ILE A 140 0.31 -4.08 15.09
C ILE A 140 0.88 -3.40 16.34
N GLU A 141 0.49 -3.85 17.54
CA GLU A 141 0.93 -3.25 18.80
C GLU A 141 2.43 -3.44 19.07
N ALA A 142 3.02 -4.51 18.52
CA ALA A 142 4.45 -4.77 18.61
C ALA A 142 5.26 -4.04 17.53
N ALA A 143 4.63 -3.68 16.41
CA ALA A 143 5.28 -3.04 15.29
C ALA A 143 5.74 -1.61 15.62
N ARG A 144 6.82 -1.19 14.98
CA ARG A 144 7.35 0.18 15.08
C ARG A 144 7.82 0.64 13.71
N PRO A 145 7.73 1.96 13.39
CA PRO A 145 8.36 2.49 12.19
C PRO A 145 9.86 2.19 12.24
N THR A 146 10.40 1.66 11.16
CA THR A 146 11.83 1.35 11.12
C THR A 146 12.67 2.63 11.23
N ALA A 147 13.94 2.50 11.65
CA ALA A 147 14.85 3.64 11.68
C ALA A 147 15.00 4.29 10.27
N ASP A 148 14.92 3.46 9.22
CA ASP A 148 14.96 3.89 7.83
C ASP A 148 13.73 4.73 7.44
N VAL A 149 12.54 4.33 7.90
CA VAL A 149 11.30 5.09 7.71
C VAL A 149 11.37 6.43 8.44
N LEU A 150 11.78 6.42 9.71
CA LEU A 150 11.91 7.65 10.50
C LEU A 150 12.93 8.62 9.90
N ALA A 151 14.07 8.12 9.43
CA ALA A 151 15.09 8.93 8.76
C ALA A 151 14.58 9.51 7.43
N ALA A 152 13.79 8.74 6.67
CA ALA A 152 13.19 9.21 5.42
C ALA A 152 12.15 10.31 5.65
N LEU A 153 11.31 10.17 6.68
CA LEU A 153 10.34 11.21 7.06
C LEU A 153 11.04 12.51 7.53
N ALA A 154 12.08 12.37 8.35
CA ALA A 154 12.82 13.51 8.86
C ALA A 154 13.62 14.28 7.77
N ALA A 155 14.01 13.60 6.69
CA ALA A 155 14.77 14.18 5.59
C ALA A 155 13.91 14.62 4.40
N ALA A 156 12.60 14.40 4.46
CA ALA A 156 11.72 14.74 3.36
C ALA A 156 11.53 16.26 3.21
N GLU A 157 11.39 16.72 1.98
CA GLU A 157 10.97 18.09 1.63
C GLU A 157 9.45 18.17 1.40
N LEU A 158 8.84 17.03 1.05
CA LEU A 158 7.40 16.84 0.89
C LEU A 158 7.07 15.38 1.15
N ILE A 159 6.06 15.13 1.96
CA ILE A 159 5.51 13.80 2.18
C ILE A 159 4.18 13.69 1.44
N VAL A 160 4.04 12.65 0.60
CA VAL A 160 2.79 12.41 -0.15
C VAL A 160 2.20 11.08 0.27
N ILE A 161 0.98 11.13 0.80
CA ILE A 161 0.16 9.93 1.00
C ILE A 161 -0.57 9.65 -0.32
N GLY A 162 -0.21 8.54 -0.97
CA GLY A 162 -0.74 8.16 -2.27
C GLY A 162 -2.24 7.82 -2.25
N PRO A 163 -2.91 7.82 -3.42
CA PRO A 163 -4.35 7.57 -3.55
C PRO A 163 -4.67 6.08 -3.41
N SER A 164 -4.44 5.53 -2.23
CA SER A 164 -4.71 4.14 -1.90
C SER A 164 -5.84 4.02 -0.87
N ASN A 165 -6.31 2.80 -0.65
CA ASN A 165 -7.42 2.55 0.27
C ASN A 165 -7.10 3.05 1.68
N PRO A 166 -7.93 3.94 2.27
CA PRO A 166 -7.64 4.54 3.56
C PRO A 166 -7.72 3.54 4.73
N VAL A 167 -8.36 2.38 4.54
CA VAL A 167 -8.57 1.39 5.60
C VAL A 167 -7.53 0.27 5.56
N ILE A 168 -7.29 -0.31 4.39
CA ILE A 168 -6.48 -1.53 4.24
C ILE A 168 -5.08 -1.28 3.65
N SER A 169 -4.81 -0.11 3.08
CA SER A 169 -3.48 0.21 2.56
C SER A 169 -2.80 1.30 3.38
N ILE A 170 -3.41 2.47 3.51
CA ILE A 170 -2.87 3.58 4.32
C ILE A 170 -3.11 3.35 5.82
N GLY A 171 -4.28 2.80 6.17
CA GLY A 171 -4.67 2.54 7.55
C GLY A 171 -3.64 1.74 8.35
N PRO A 172 -3.14 0.59 7.87
CA PRO A 172 -2.12 -0.18 8.56
C PRO A 172 -0.82 0.61 8.78
N ILE A 173 -0.38 1.41 7.80
CA ILE A 173 0.81 2.27 7.96
C ILE A 173 0.59 3.26 9.09
N LEU A 174 -0.55 3.95 9.10
CA LEU A 174 -0.89 4.95 10.13
C LEU A 174 -1.19 4.31 11.50
N ALA A 175 -1.53 3.02 11.54
CA ALA A 175 -1.79 2.29 12.77
C ALA A 175 -0.51 1.81 13.48
N VAL A 176 0.64 1.79 12.80
CA VAL A 176 1.92 1.47 13.44
C VAL A 176 2.19 2.47 14.58
N PRO A 177 2.33 2.03 15.84
CA PRO A 177 2.57 2.92 16.97
C PRO A 177 3.80 3.81 16.75
N GLY A 178 3.63 5.14 16.82
CA GLY A 178 4.66 6.13 16.55
C GLY A 178 4.69 6.68 15.11
N MET A 179 3.96 6.09 14.17
CA MET A 179 3.94 6.55 12.78
C MET A 179 3.20 7.89 12.64
N ARG A 180 2.03 8.03 13.27
CA ARG A 180 1.28 9.29 13.25
C ARG A 180 2.07 10.44 13.87
N GLU A 181 2.71 10.18 15.00
CA GLU A 181 3.59 11.14 15.67
C GLU A 181 4.78 11.53 14.78
N ALA A 182 5.37 10.56 14.09
CA ALA A 182 6.48 10.82 13.18
C ALA A 182 6.06 11.67 11.97
N LEU A 183 4.88 11.42 11.41
CA LEU A 183 4.32 12.23 10.33
C LEU A 183 3.93 13.63 10.79
N ALA A 184 3.23 13.74 11.91
CA ALA A 184 2.83 15.02 12.49
C ALA A 184 4.03 15.89 12.91
N GLY A 185 5.12 15.26 13.36
CA GLY A 185 6.37 15.92 13.73
C GLY A 185 7.37 16.11 12.59
N ALA A 186 7.07 15.65 11.37
CA ALA A 186 7.97 15.79 10.23
C ALA A 186 8.13 17.29 9.84
N PRO A 187 9.31 17.75 9.44
CA PRO A 187 9.52 19.13 9.02
C PRO A 187 8.86 19.47 7.68
N ALA A 188 8.59 18.45 6.86
CA ALA A 188 7.99 18.58 5.55
C ALA A 188 6.46 18.57 5.61
N PRO A 189 5.75 19.33 4.77
CA PRO A 189 4.31 19.25 4.65
C PRO A 189 3.87 17.85 4.19
N VAL A 190 2.74 17.37 4.72
CA VAL A 190 2.12 16.09 4.37
C VAL A 190 0.88 16.34 3.53
N VAL A 191 0.88 15.89 2.29
CA VAL A 191 -0.21 16.05 1.34
C VAL A 191 -0.83 14.69 1.03
N ALA A 192 -2.13 14.52 1.25
CA ALA A 192 -2.84 13.32 0.85
C ALA A 192 -3.46 13.50 -0.53
N VAL A 193 -3.37 12.48 -1.37
CA VAL A 193 -4.12 12.40 -2.62
C VAL A 193 -5.34 11.52 -2.41
N SER A 194 -6.53 12.05 -2.72
CA SER A 194 -7.78 11.30 -2.58
C SER A 194 -7.82 10.10 -3.53
N PRO A 195 -8.16 8.89 -3.04
CA PRO A 195 -8.40 7.74 -3.90
C PRO A 195 -9.77 7.76 -4.60
N PHE A 196 -10.59 8.76 -4.33
CA PHE A 196 -11.93 8.88 -4.87
C PHE A 196 -11.96 9.92 -6.00
N VAL A 197 -12.67 9.58 -7.06
CA VAL A 197 -12.98 10.46 -8.21
C VAL A 197 -14.48 10.44 -8.43
N GLY A 198 -15.12 11.61 -8.42
CA GLY A 198 -16.58 11.70 -8.47
C GLY A 198 -17.27 10.94 -7.33
N GLY A 199 -16.66 10.87 -6.13
CA GLY A 199 -17.19 10.16 -4.96
C GLY A 199 -17.11 8.64 -5.03
N ARG A 200 -16.33 8.08 -5.96
CA ARG A 200 -16.17 6.62 -6.15
C ARG A 200 -14.72 6.18 -6.16
N SER A 201 -14.47 4.97 -5.71
CA SER A 201 -13.20 4.29 -5.91
C SER A 201 -13.04 3.87 -7.38
N ILE A 202 -11.86 4.07 -7.95
CA ILE A 202 -11.56 3.67 -9.34
C ILE A 202 -11.25 2.16 -9.40
N LYS A 203 -10.59 1.63 -8.37
CA LYS A 203 -10.20 0.22 -8.29
C LYS A 203 -10.36 -0.32 -6.88
N GLY A 204 -10.60 -1.64 -6.79
CA GLY A 204 -10.66 -2.37 -5.54
C GLY A 204 -11.94 -2.14 -4.71
N PRO A 205 -12.04 -2.81 -3.56
CA PRO A 205 -13.25 -2.82 -2.73
C PRO A 205 -13.29 -1.66 -1.72
N SER A 206 -12.70 -0.48 -2.04
CA SER A 206 -12.54 0.63 -1.10
C SER A 206 -13.87 1.08 -0.48
N GLU A 207 -14.95 1.06 -1.25
CA GLU A 207 -16.27 1.49 -0.78
C GLU A 207 -16.78 0.63 0.39
N HIS A 208 -16.58 -0.71 0.34
CA HIS A 208 -17.01 -1.62 1.39
C HIS A 208 -16.24 -1.40 2.71
N PHE A 209 -14.93 -1.21 2.60
CA PHE A 209 -14.08 -0.92 3.75
C PHE A 209 -14.38 0.46 4.33
N CYS A 210 -14.57 1.47 3.49
CA CYS A 210 -14.95 2.81 3.93
C CYS A 210 -16.32 2.83 4.61
N ALA A 211 -17.29 2.08 4.06
CA ALA A 211 -18.61 1.95 4.69
C ALA A 211 -18.54 1.35 6.10
N TRP A 212 -17.72 0.29 6.29
CA TRP A 212 -17.47 -0.27 7.61
C TRP A 212 -16.78 0.72 8.54
N ALA A 213 -15.74 1.40 8.07
CA ALA A 213 -14.97 2.37 8.86
C ALA A 213 -15.68 3.72 9.02
N GLN A 214 -16.87 3.90 8.44
CA GLN A 214 -17.64 5.16 8.43
C GLN A 214 -16.86 6.34 7.81
N ILE A 215 -16.00 6.05 6.84
CA ILE A 215 -15.26 7.04 6.06
C ILE A 215 -16.10 7.41 4.85
N GLN A 216 -16.40 8.69 4.66
CA GLN A 216 -17.07 9.16 3.45
C GLN A 216 -16.14 9.02 2.25
N THR A 217 -16.68 8.58 1.10
CA THR A 217 -15.93 8.45 -0.16
C THR A 217 -15.81 9.81 -0.85
N SER A 218 -15.11 10.74 -0.20
CA SER A 218 -14.94 12.13 -0.60
C SER A 218 -13.60 12.68 -0.12
N ALA A 219 -13.18 13.81 -0.68
CA ALA A 219 -11.99 14.53 -0.22
C ALA A 219 -12.09 14.94 1.25
N ALA A 220 -13.26 15.40 1.69
CA ALA A 220 -13.53 15.73 3.09
C ALA A 220 -13.48 14.49 3.99
N GLY A 221 -13.94 13.33 3.50
CA GLY A 221 -13.83 12.05 4.22
C GLY A 221 -12.38 11.62 4.43
N ILE A 222 -11.51 11.80 3.44
CA ILE A 222 -10.07 11.56 3.53
C ILE A 222 -9.42 12.54 4.52
N ALA A 223 -9.76 13.83 4.45
CA ALA A 223 -9.29 14.84 5.39
C ALA A 223 -9.65 14.45 6.84
N ALA A 224 -10.89 14.02 7.08
CA ALA A 224 -11.34 13.58 8.39
C ALA A 224 -10.65 12.28 8.86
N ALA A 225 -10.44 11.31 7.96
CA ALA A 225 -9.84 10.01 8.29
C ALA A 225 -8.35 10.14 8.68
N TYR A 226 -7.61 11.01 8.01
CA TYR A 226 -6.19 11.23 8.29
C TYR A 226 -5.96 12.27 9.39
N GLY A 227 -6.89 13.22 9.56
CA GLY A 227 -6.90 14.16 10.67
C GLY A 227 -5.66 15.05 10.70
N ASP A 228 -5.02 15.10 11.86
CA ASP A 228 -3.85 15.91 12.17
C ASP A 228 -2.54 15.46 11.51
N VAL A 229 -2.56 14.35 10.78
CA VAL A 229 -1.38 13.81 10.09
C VAL A 229 -1.07 14.57 8.80
N ILE A 230 -2.10 15.19 8.18
CA ILE A 230 -1.98 15.84 6.88
C ILE A 230 -2.19 17.36 6.97
N ASP A 231 -1.45 18.09 6.13
CA ASP A 231 -1.55 19.55 6.01
C ASP A 231 -2.46 19.96 4.85
N ALA A 232 -2.65 19.08 3.86
CA ALA A 232 -3.46 19.38 2.68
C ALA A 232 -3.97 18.12 1.97
N VAL A 233 -4.97 18.32 1.09
CA VAL A 233 -5.53 17.26 0.23
C VAL A 233 -5.47 17.69 -1.23
N VAL A 234 -5.18 16.74 -2.12
CA VAL A 234 -5.33 16.86 -3.59
C VAL A 234 -6.46 15.92 -4.00
N ALA A 235 -7.49 16.47 -4.66
CA ALA A 235 -8.67 15.73 -5.07
C ALA A 235 -9.33 16.38 -6.29
N ASP A 236 -10.35 15.75 -6.85
CA ASP A 236 -11.19 16.32 -7.92
C ASP A 236 -12.32 17.23 -7.38
N GLU A 237 -12.44 17.32 -6.06
CA GLU A 237 -13.43 18.12 -5.35
C GLU A 237 -12.82 18.85 -4.14
N PRO A 238 -13.48 19.88 -3.57
CA PRO A 238 -13.00 20.56 -2.36
C PRO A 238 -12.99 19.65 -1.12
N ALA A 239 -11.99 19.84 -0.25
CA ALA A 239 -11.80 19.10 0.99
C ALA A 239 -12.24 19.85 2.27
N GLY A 240 -13.20 20.75 2.16
CA GLY A 240 -13.65 21.58 3.29
C GLY A 240 -12.67 22.69 3.63
N ASP A 241 -12.40 22.88 4.93
CA ASP A 241 -11.56 23.99 5.43
C ASP A 241 -10.04 23.67 5.35
N LEU A 242 -9.66 22.40 5.14
CA LEU A 242 -8.26 22.03 4.98
C LEU A 242 -7.71 22.60 3.67
N PRO A 243 -6.46 23.10 3.61
CA PRO A 243 -5.80 23.48 2.37
C PRO A 243 -5.95 22.35 1.33
N HIS A 244 -6.37 22.70 0.11
CA HIS A 244 -6.59 21.68 -0.91
C HIS A 244 -6.32 22.18 -2.32
N LEU A 245 -5.93 21.25 -3.19
CA LEU A 245 -5.80 21.45 -4.62
C LEU A 245 -6.90 20.66 -5.33
N VAL A 246 -7.84 21.37 -5.97
CA VAL A 246 -8.85 20.73 -6.83
C VAL A 246 -8.26 20.55 -8.23
N THR A 247 -8.12 19.28 -8.63
CA THR A 247 -7.61 18.93 -9.96
C THR A 247 -8.07 17.53 -10.34
N ASP A 248 -8.02 17.21 -11.63
CA ASP A 248 -8.17 15.84 -12.10
C ASP A 248 -7.06 14.97 -11.48
N THR A 249 -7.46 13.90 -10.80
CA THR A 249 -6.60 12.93 -10.13
C THR A 249 -6.58 11.56 -10.84
N LEU A 250 -7.26 11.44 -11.99
CA LEU A 250 -7.18 10.24 -12.81
C LEU A 250 -5.76 10.07 -13.38
N MET A 251 -5.27 8.83 -13.33
CA MET A 251 -3.92 8.46 -13.77
C MET A 251 -4.01 7.38 -14.87
N ASP A 252 -4.76 7.69 -15.94
CA ASP A 252 -5.05 6.74 -17.01
C ASP A 252 -3.84 6.41 -17.86
N ASP A 253 -2.86 7.32 -17.92
CA ASP A 253 -1.61 7.12 -18.64
C ASP A 253 -0.43 7.80 -17.92
N THR A 254 0.78 7.53 -18.44
CA THR A 254 2.02 8.10 -17.89
C THR A 254 2.06 9.63 -17.96
N ALA A 255 1.39 10.26 -18.94
CA ALA A 255 1.37 11.72 -19.07
C ALA A 255 0.49 12.33 -17.96
N ALA A 256 -0.69 11.74 -17.71
CA ALA A 256 -1.58 12.15 -16.62
C ALA A 256 -0.90 11.98 -15.25
N MET A 257 -0.22 10.83 -15.02
CA MET A 257 0.56 10.58 -13.80
C MET A 257 1.63 11.66 -13.58
N ARG A 258 2.42 11.98 -14.61
CA ARG A 258 3.47 13.02 -14.54
C ARG A 258 2.88 14.41 -14.31
N GLN A 259 1.76 14.72 -14.92
CA GLN A 259 1.10 16.01 -14.74
C GLN A 259 0.59 16.16 -13.31
N LEU A 260 -0.09 15.14 -12.78
CA LEU A 260 -0.56 15.13 -11.39
C LEU A 260 0.62 15.27 -10.42
N ALA A 261 1.69 14.50 -10.60
CA ALA A 261 2.87 14.58 -9.76
C ALA A 261 3.47 15.99 -9.73
N ARG A 262 3.60 16.67 -10.89
CA ARG A 262 4.08 18.06 -10.97
C ARG A 262 3.18 19.04 -10.22
N LYS A 263 1.86 18.86 -10.32
CA LYS A 263 0.90 19.70 -9.59
C LYS A 263 1.01 19.50 -8.08
N ILE A 264 1.15 18.22 -7.62
CA ILE A 264 1.34 17.90 -6.20
C ILE A 264 2.63 18.53 -5.68
N LEU A 265 3.76 18.37 -6.40
CA LEU A 265 5.05 18.94 -6.02
C LEU A 265 4.99 20.47 -5.94
N HIS A 266 4.37 21.13 -6.94
CA HIS A 266 4.20 22.57 -6.92
C HIS A 266 3.30 23.03 -5.78
N PHE A 267 2.16 22.38 -5.58
CA PHE A 267 1.25 22.70 -4.47
C PHE A 267 1.92 22.49 -3.12
N GLY A 268 2.59 21.34 -2.92
CA GLY A 268 3.34 21.05 -1.70
C GLY A 268 4.40 22.10 -1.38
N SER A 269 5.09 22.64 -2.39
CA SER A 269 6.10 23.70 -2.20
C SER A 269 5.49 25.05 -1.77
N THR A 270 4.20 25.25 -1.87
CA THR A 270 3.51 26.47 -1.40
C THR A 270 3.01 26.37 0.05
N LEU A 271 3.02 25.15 0.61
CA LEU A 271 2.58 24.91 1.98
C LEU A 271 3.73 25.25 2.94
N ALA A 272 3.41 25.97 4.00
CA ALA A 272 4.32 26.23 5.12
C ALA A 272 4.03 25.24 6.25
N ARG A 273 5.05 24.72 6.88
CA ARG A 273 4.97 23.97 8.14
C ARG A 273 5.76 24.68 9.21
#